data_b5aa5337433af839421958ede050aea9
#
_entry.id   b5aa5337433af839421958ede050aea9
#
_cell.length_a   1.000
_cell.length_b   1.000
_cell.length_c   1.000
_cell.angle_alpha   90.00
_cell.angle_beta   90.00
_cell.angle_gamma   90.00
#
_symmetry.space_group_name_H-M   'P 1'
#
loop_
_entity.id
_entity.type
_entity.pdbx_description
1 polymer ?
#
loop_
_entity_poly.entity_id
_entity_poly.type
_entity_poly.pdbx_seq_one_letter_code
_entity_poly.pdbx_strand_id
1 'polypeptide(L)'
;MADRELTPVRPPSSPAAHWQSLSLLLVEDDRADALLVEELIAEAVADIRLTWAQSIAQAEEELASVRPDCVLLDLNLPDASGIDALDRIAKRDATVPIVVLTGLNDEYFGASAVAAGAQDYLVKGRVEPEMLRRALLYAIERKRAELIAADLHASQLRARENALLERGLLPSPLLLDEPGIDIVARYRPSREDALLCGDFYDVVQTPDRVVHVLIGDVAGHGPDEAALGAALRIAFRALTFAGVHGVELMPKLERVLQSERTGNGIFATVLSLEIHPDGSGVTAVRAGHPGMLLQHGEGVEWVEPPGGPALGLGGDHWPRHELRLPARHGLLLLTDGLFEGYSGEGNRRLGEDGLLALARKHARLPGPAFVDALVDGAEELARPRGGLSDDIAVVRVERTTT
;
A
#
# COMPACT_ATOMS: atom_id res chain seq x y z
N MET A 1 -25.21 21.77 -3.95
CA MET A 1 -26.16 20.69 -4.18
C MET A 1 -25.91 20.17 -5.58
N ALA A 2 -25.22 19.07 -5.72
CA ALA A 2 -25.18 18.25 -6.93
C ALA A 2 -24.89 16.83 -6.44
N ASP A 3 -25.94 16.00 -6.47
CA ASP A 3 -25.89 14.59 -6.17
C ASP A 3 -24.89 13.90 -7.11
N ARG A 4 -23.82 13.33 -6.56
CA ARG A 4 -23.02 12.32 -7.25
C ARG A 4 -23.68 10.97 -6.95
N GLU A 5 -24.49 10.50 -7.88
CA GLU A 5 -24.92 9.12 -7.95
C GLU A 5 -23.70 8.20 -7.98
N LEU A 6 -23.60 7.36 -6.97
CA LEU A 6 -22.68 6.23 -6.93
C LEU A 6 -23.08 5.26 -8.05
N THR A 7 -22.26 5.17 -9.08
CA THR A 7 -22.41 4.16 -10.14
C THR A 7 -22.24 2.78 -9.50
N PRO A 8 -23.23 1.88 -9.61
CA PRO A 8 -23.10 0.55 -9.04
C PRO A 8 -21.98 -0.22 -9.75
N VAL A 9 -21.07 -0.79 -8.98
CA VAL A 9 -20.05 -1.72 -9.47
C VAL A 9 -20.79 -2.89 -10.13
N ARG A 10 -20.63 -3.01 -11.44
CA ARG A 10 -21.21 -4.11 -12.23
C ARG A 10 -20.57 -5.41 -11.74
N PRO A 11 -21.37 -6.43 -11.34
CA PRO A 11 -20.80 -7.74 -11.01
C PRO A 11 -20.05 -8.30 -12.22
N PRO A 12 -18.97 -9.10 -12.02
CA PRO A 12 -18.24 -9.69 -13.11
C PRO A 12 -19.23 -10.48 -13.99
N SER A 13 -19.26 -10.13 -15.28
CA SER A 13 -20.11 -10.80 -16.27
C SER A 13 -19.83 -12.29 -16.28
N SER A 14 -20.88 -13.10 -16.26
CA SER A 14 -20.83 -14.56 -16.40
C SER A 14 -19.92 -14.95 -17.57
N PRO A 15 -19.11 -16.03 -17.48
CA PRO A 15 -18.23 -16.49 -18.56
C PRO A 15 -18.93 -16.63 -19.94
N ALA A 16 -20.22 -16.92 -19.94
CA ALA A 16 -21.02 -17.05 -21.16
C ALA A 16 -21.25 -15.74 -21.95
N ALA A 17 -21.03 -14.56 -21.37
CA ALA A 17 -21.28 -13.28 -22.02
C ALA A 17 -20.08 -12.75 -22.83
N HIS A 18 -18.88 -13.32 -22.67
CA HIS A 18 -17.67 -12.88 -23.39
C HIS A 18 -17.49 -13.52 -24.77
N TRP A 19 -18.33 -14.52 -25.12
CA TRP A 19 -18.21 -15.29 -26.34
C TRP A 19 -19.04 -14.74 -27.49
N GLN A 20 -19.64 -13.57 -27.37
CA GLN A 20 -20.57 -13.03 -28.38
C GLN A 20 -19.90 -12.31 -29.57
N SER A 21 -18.57 -12.04 -29.50
CA SER A 21 -17.83 -11.52 -30.68
C SER A 21 -16.32 -11.67 -30.44
N LEU A 22 -15.75 -12.79 -30.91
CA LEU A 22 -14.30 -13.02 -30.92
C LEU A 22 -13.67 -12.36 -32.15
N SER A 23 -12.50 -11.76 -31.97
CA SER A 23 -11.65 -11.27 -33.06
C SER A 23 -10.45 -12.20 -33.25
N LEU A 24 -10.30 -12.75 -34.40
CA LEU A 24 -9.20 -13.66 -34.75
C LEU A 24 -8.35 -13.06 -35.85
N LEU A 25 -7.04 -13.25 -35.75
CA LEU A 25 -6.09 -12.98 -36.82
C LEU A 25 -5.61 -14.34 -37.41
N LEU A 26 -5.95 -14.62 -38.63
CA LEU A 26 -5.43 -15.76 -39.38
C LEU A 26 -4.21 -15.31 -40.18
N VAL A 27 -3.08 -15.99 -40.02
CA VAL A 27 -1.86 -15.76 -40.80
C VAL A 27 -1.61 -16.98 -41.64
N GLU A 28 -1.87 -16.87 -42.94
CA GLU A 28 -1.92 -17.97 -43.92
C GLU A 28 -1.69 -17.41 -45.34
N ASP A 29 -0.71 -17.89 -46.05
CA ASP A 29 -0.42 -17.40 -47.39
C ASP A 29 -1.25 -18.12 -48.51
N ASP A 30 -1.65 -19.37 -48.27
CA ASP A 30 -2.49 -20.10 -49.22
C ASP A 30 -3.97 -19.72 -49.03
N ARG A 31 -4.55 -19.22 -50.13
CA ARG A 31 -5.95 -18.81 -50.14
C ARG A 31 -6.93 -19.98 -49.96
N ALA A 32 -6.60 -21.20 -50.43
CA ALA A 32 -7.47 -22.34 -50.26
C ALA A 32 -7.51 -22.82 -48.82
N ASP A 33 -6.35 -22.82 -48.15
CA ASP A 33 -6.25 -23.13 -46.71
C ASP A 33 -6.94 -22.06 -45.86
N ALA A 34 -6.79 -20.79 -46.21
CA ALA A 34 -7.47 -19.69 -45.51
C ALA A 34 -9.01 -19.82 -45.61
N LEU A 35 -9.54 -20.16 -46.80
CA LEU A 35 -11.00 -20.40 -46.99
C LEU A 35 -11.50 -21.58 -46.15
N LEU A 36 -10.73 -22.68 -46.08
CA LEU A 36 -11.08 -23.84 -45.26
C LEU A 36 -11.14 -23.48 -43.77
N VAL A 37 -10.21 -22.68 -43.29
CA VAL A 37 -10.21 -22.20 -41.91
C VAL A 37 -11.39 -21.26 -41.66
N GLU A 38 -11.72 -20.38 -42.61
CA GLU A 38 -12.89 -19.50 -42.55
C GLU A 38 -14.20 -20.28 -42.44
N GLU A 39 -14.39 -21.32 -43.24
CA GLU A 39 -15.55 -22.21 -43.17
C GLU A 39 -15.64 -22.93 -41.82
N LEU A 40 -14.52 -23.49 -41.31
CA LEU A 40 -14.46 -24.15 -40.01
C LEU A 40 -14.82 -23.17 -38.87
N ILE A 41 -14.35 -21.94 -38.95
CA ILE A 41 -14.68 -20.88 -37.97
C ILE A 41 -16.17 -20.55 -38.03
N ALA A 42 -16.73 -20.38 -39.23
CA ALA A 42 -18.15 -20.05 -39.39
C ALA A 42 -19.08 -21.14 -38.84
N GLU A 43 -18.66 -22.42 -38.92
CA GLU A 43 -19.40 -23.54 -38.32
C GLU A 43 -19.18 -23.68 -36.80
N ALA A 44 -17.98 -23.32 -36.33
CA ALA A 44 -17.57 -23.54 -34.94
C ALA A 44 -18.12 -22.50 -33.94
N VAL A 45 -18.22 -21.25 -34.35
CA VAL A 45 -18.53 -20.11 -33.43
C VAL A 45 -19.40 -19.09 -34.18
N ALA A 46 -20.56 -18.78 -33.61
CA ALA A 46 -21.38 -17.66 -34.08
C ALA A 46 -20.72 -16.35 -33.71
N ASP A 47 -20.61 -15.41 -34.66
CA ASP A 47 -20.16 -14.03 -34.45
C ASP A 47 -18.64 -13.84 -34.20
N ILE A 48 -17.82 -14.39 -35.11
CA ILE A 48 -16.37 -14.14 -35.16
C ILE A 48 -16.05 -13.06 -36.19
N ARG A 49 -15.19 -12.12 -35.81
CA ARG A 49 -14.52 -11.22 -36.74
C ARG A 49 -13.17 -11.83 -37.12
N LEU A 50 -13.02 -12.29 -38.35
CA LEU A 50 -11.76 -12.80 -38.87
C LEU A 50 -11.04 -11.72 -39.66
N THR A 51 -9.77 -11.49 -39.35
CA THR A 51 -8.82 -10.73 -40.16
C THR A 51 -7.82 -11.70 -40.74
N TRP A 52 -7.53 -11.60 -42.03
CA TRP A 52 -6.60 -12.48 -42.75
C TRP A 52 -5.36 -11.72 -43.18
N ALA A 53 -4.18 -12.21 -42.79
CA ALA A 53 -2.85 -11.74 -43.18
C ALA A 53 -2.16 -12.84 -44.00
N GLN A 54 -1.50 -12.47 -45.09
CA GLN A 54 -0.83 -13.42 -46.01
C GLN A 54 0.67 -13.57 -45.74
N SER A 55 1.17 -12.88 -44.74
CA SER A 55 2.58 -12.91 -44.34
C SER A 55 2.72 -12.46 -42.88
N ILE A 56 3.85 -12.76 -42.26
CA ILE A 56 4.19 -12.24 -40.93
C ILE A 56 4.26 -10.72 -40.95
N ALA A 57 4.85 -10.10 -41.97
CA ALA A 57 4.92 -8.66 -42.08
C ALA A 57 3.54 -7.98 -42.02
N GLN A 58 2.55 -8.54 -42.74
CA GLN A 58 1.19 -8.05 -42.67
C GLN A 58 0.53 -8.31 -41.31
N ALA A 59 0.79 -9.46 -40.69
CA ALA A 59 0.29 -9.78 -39.36
C ALA A 59 0.86 -8.81 -38.30
N GLU A 60 2.14 -8.43 -38.39
CA GLU A 60 2.77 -7.43 -37.52
C GLU A 60 2.13 -6.03 -37.65
N GLU A 61 1.69 -5.65 -38.87
CA GLU A 61 0.95 -4.39 -39.11
C GLU A 61 -0.46 -4.45 -38.52
N GLU A 62 -1.18 -5.56 -38.69
CA GLU A 62 -2.49 -5.74 -38.09
C GLU A 62 -2.44 -5.72 -36.57
N LEU A 63 -1.49 -6.39 -35.94
CA LEU A 63 -1.26 -6.39 -34.50
C LEU A 63 -0.87 -5.01 -33.94
N ALA A 64 -0.38 -4.11 -34.78
CA ALA A 64 -0.10 -2.72 -34.39
C ALA A 64 -1.38 -1.87 -34.28
N SER A 65 -2.42 -2.22 -35.02
CA SER A 65 -3.66 -1.43 -35.16
C SER A 65 -4.83 -2.02 -34.36
N VAL A 66 -4.94 -3.34 -34.29
CA VAL A 66 -6.03 -4.07 -33.62
C VAL A 66 -5.45 -5.23 -32.84
N ARG A 67 -5.88 -5.40 -31.60
CA ARG A 67 -5.50 -6.55 -30.79
C ARG A 67 -6.53 -7.66 -30.93
N PRO A 68 -6.20 -8.78 -31.61
CA PRO A 68 -7.10 -9.92 -31.70
C PRO A 68 -7.15 -10.70 -30.39
N ASP A 69 -8.24 -11.46 -30.18
CA ASP A 69 -8.35 -12.37 -29.04
C ASP A 69 -7.46 -13.60 -29.18
N CYS A 70 -7.16 -14.03 -30.43
CA CYS A 70 -6.23 -15.11 -30.72
C CYS A 70 -5.65 -14.97 -32.14
N VAL A 71 -4.42 -15.47 -32.32
CA VAL A 71 -3.77 -15.65 -33.64
C VAL A 71 -3.79 -17.10 -34.00
N LEU A 72 -4.30 -17.40 -35.22
CA LEU A 72 -4.12 -18.67 -35.89
C LEU A 72 -2.94 -18.51 -36.85
N LEU A 73 -1.85 -19.24 -36.64
CA LEU A 73 -0.60 -19.06 -37.35
C LEU A 73 -0.20 -20.29 -38.15
N ASP A 74 -0.10 -20.17 -39.48
CA ASP A 74 0.64 -21.16 -40.28
C ASP A 74 2.15 -20.99 -40.05
N LEU A 75 2.86 -22.10 -39.97
CA LEU A 75 4.32 -22.12 -39.81
C LEU A 75 5.07 -22.04 -41.14
N ASN A 76 4.43 -22.19 -42.28
CA ASN A 76 5.06 -22.18 -43.60
C ASN A 76 4.65 -20.93 -44.38
N LEU A 77 5.22 -19.80 -44.03
CA LEU A 77 4.92 -18.51 -44.65
C LEU A 77 6.08 -18.05 -45.58
N PRO A 78 5.80 -17.20 -46.58
CA PRO A 78 6.82 -16.78 -47.54
C PRO A 78 7.95 -15.94 -46.95
N ASP A 79 7.70 -15.27 -45.82
CA ASP A 79 8.64 -14.33 -45.17
C ASP A 79 9.14 -14.79 -43.78
N ALA A 80 8.65 -15.95 -43.29
CA ALA A 80 9.17 -16.59 -42.07
C ALA A 80 8.67 -18.05 -42.03
N SER A 81 9.39 -18.94 -41.35
CA SER A 81 9.02 -20.35 -41.24
C SER A 81 9.30 -20.94 -39.87
N GLY A 82 8.47 -21.92 -39.48
CA GLY A 82 8.65 -22.65 -38.22
C GLY A 82 8.59 -21.75 -36.98
N ILE A 83 9.53 -21.95 -36.06
CA ILE A 83 9.61 -21.22 -34.78
C ILE A 83 9.90 -19.74 -35.00
N ASP A 84 10.56 -19.33 -36.08
CA ASP A 84 10.85 -17.91 -36.36
C ASP A 84 9.55 -17.12 -36.58
N ALA A 85 8.57 -17.70 -37.28
CA ALA A 85 7.26 -17.09 -37.47
C ALA A 85 6.53 -16.88 -36.13
N LEU A 86 6.55 -17.89 -35.24
CA LEU A 86 5.98 -17.82 -33.92
C LEU A 86 6.67 -16.73 -33.05
N ASP A 87 7.99 -16.72 -33.07
CA ASP A 87 8.83 -15.76 -32.28
C ASP A 87 8.55 -14.31 -32.68
N ARG A 88 8.39 -14.05 -34.00
CA ARG A 88 8.08 -12.69 -34.47
C ARG A 88 6.73 -12.21 -34.01
N ILE A 89 5.69 -13.03 -34.08
CA ILE A 89 4.35 -12.68 -33.55
C ILE A 89 4.39 -12.50 -32.04
N ALA A 90 5.02 -13.41 -31.28
CA ALA A 90 5.12 -13.34 -29.84
C ALA A 90 5.92 -12.11 -29.35
N LYS A 91 6.95 -11.68 -30.09
CA LYS A 91 7.70 -10.45 -29.80
C LYS A 91 6.88 -9.18 -30.09
N ARG A 92 5.98 -9.25 -31.08
CA ARG A 92 5.12 -8.11 -31.41
C ARG A 92 4.06 -7.85 -30.36
N ASP A 93 3.39 -8.92 -29.90
CA ASP A 93 2.47 -8.87 -28.77
C ASP A 93 2.52 -10.16 -27.95
N ALA A 94 3.27 -10.15 -26.85
CA ALA A 94 3.42 -11.27 -25.94
C ALA A 94 2.12 -11.62 -25.17
N THR A 95 1.08 -10.81 -25.29
CA THR A 95 -0.17 -10.97 -24.53
C THR A 95 -1.27 -11.68 -25.31
N VAL A 96 -1.09 -11.84 -26.64
CA VAL A 96 -2.04 -12.51 -27.49
C VAL A 96 -1.72 -14.02 -27.56
N PRO A 97 -2.70 -14.91 -27.35
CA PRO A 97 -2.49 -16.35 -27.51
C PRO A 97 -2.32 -16.73 -29.01
N ILE A 98 -1.43 -17.68 -29.27
CA ILE A 98 -1.14 -18.15 -30.59
C ILE A 98 -1.48 -19.65 -30.67
N VAL A 99 -2.36 -20.04 -31.62
CA VAL A 99 -2.62 -21.43 -31.99
C VAL A 99 -2.02 -21.66 -33.37
N VAL A 100 -1.17 -22.67 -33.46
CA VAL A 100 -0.42 -22.96 -34.67
C VAL A 100 -1.24 -23.90 -35.58
N LEU A 101 -1.24 -23.63 -36.88
CA LEU A 101 -1.76 -24.51 -37.90
C LEU A 101 -0.60 -25.24 -38.59
N THR A 102 -0.64 -26.58 -38.64
CA THR A 102 0.44 -27.40 -39.23
C THR A 102 -0.11 -28.30 -40.35
N GLY A 103 0.73 -28.58 -41.34
CA GLY A 103 0.39 -29.59 -42.37
C GLY A 103 0.39 -31.01 -41.82
N LEU A 104 -0.21 -31.94 -42.59
CA LEU A 104 -0.34 -33.37 -42.25
C LEU A 104 0.98 -34.09 -41.93
N ASN A 105 2.10 -33.60 -42.49
CA ASN A 105 3.43 -34.18 -42.29
C ASN A 105 4.26 -33.52 -41.22
N ASP A 106 3.72 -32.50 -40.57
CA ASP A 106 4.48 -31.58 -39.67
C ASP A 106 4.05 -31.69 -38.20
N GLU A 107 3.41 -32.81 -37.78
CA GLU A 107 2.97 -33.02 -36.38
C GLU A 107 4.12 -32.84 -35.37
N TYR A 108 5.36 -33.18 -35.77
CA TYR A 108 6.53 -32.96 -34.91
C TYR A 108 6.83 -31.48 -34.65
N PHE A 109 6.59 -30.65 -35.67
CA PHE A 109 6.76 -29.18 -35.53
C PHE A 109 5.69 -28.53 -34.64
N GLY A 110 4.46 -29.07 -34.62
CA GLY A 110 3.38 -28.61 -33.75
C GLY A 110 3.75 -28.72 -32.28
N ALA A 111 4.27 -29.87 -31.83
CA ALA A 111 4.74 -30.06 -30.45
C ALA A 111 5.91 -29.12 -30.09
N SER A 112 6.83 -28.89 -31.05
CA SER A 112 7.95 -27.95 -30.87
C SER A 112 7.49 -26.50 -30.77
N ALA A 113 6.43 -26.12 -31.50
CA ALA A 113 5.83 -24.79 -31.43
C ALA A 113 5.19 -24.54 -30.05
N VAL A 114 4.53 -25.53 -29.45
CA VAL A 114 4.00 -25.42 -28.08
C VAL A 114 5.14 -25.27 -27.08
N ALA A 115 6.23 -26.01 -27.22
CA ALA A 115 7.43 -25.84 -26.37
C ALA A 115 8.08 -24.47 -26.55
N ALA A 116 7.91 -23.82 -27.72
CA ALA A 116 8.40 -22.46 -28.00
C ALA A 116 7.42 -21.34 -27.62
N GLY A 117 6.25 -21.66 -27.05
CA GLY A 117 5.32 -20.66 -26.49
C GLY A 117 3.96 -20.54 -27.17
N ALA A 118 3.66 -21.35 -28.21
CA ALA A 118 2.29 -21.47 -28.71
C ALA A 118 1.38 -22.11 -27.65
N GLN A 119 0.12 -21.70 -27.60
CA GLN A 119 -0.83 -22.25 -26.63
C GLN A 119 -1.33 -23.63 -27.04
N ASP A 120 -1.45 -23.87 -28.34
CA ASP A 120 -1.88 -25.18 -28.93
C ASP A 120 -1.45 -25.26 -30.39
N TYR A 121 -1.63 -26.45 -31.00
CA TYR A 121 -1.48 -26.65 -32.43
C TYR A 121 -2.61 -27.49 -32.99
N LEU A 122 -2.96 -27.28 -34.27
CA LEU A 122 -3.99 -27.99 -35.02
C LEU A 122 -3.42 -28.44 -36.34
N VAL A 123 -3.78 -29.67 -36.77
CA VAL A 123 -3.31 -30.25 -38.02
C VAL A 123 -4.32 -29.96 -39.13
N LYS A 124 -3.93 -29.18 -40.15
CA LYS A 124 -4.78 -28.88 -41.32
C LYS A 124 -5.34 -30.15 -41.95
N GLY A 125 -6.61 -30.13 -42.33
CA GLY A 125 -7.30 -31.32 -42.92
C GLY A 125 -7.76 -32.39 -41.94
N ARG A 126 -7.44 -32.24 -40.61
CA ARG A 126 -7.99 -33.10 -39.54
C ARG A 126 -8.78 -32.30 -38.51
N VAL A 127 -8.84 -30.99 -38.65
CA VAL A 127 -9.53 -30.11 -37.71
C VAL A 127 -11.02 -30.17 -37.99
N GLU A 128 -11.78 -30.51 -36.98
CA GLU A 128 -13.25 -30.38 -36.96
C GLU A 128 -13.65 -29.04 -36.29
N PRO A 129 -14.81 -28.46 -36.66
CA PRO A 129 -15.26 -27.18 -36.09
C PRO A 129 -15.21 -27.13 -34.55
N GLU A 130 -15.68 -28.18 -33.91
CA GLU A 130 -15.68 -28.26 -32.42
C GLU A 130 -14.27 -28.34 -31.83
N MET A 131 -13.33 -28.99 -32.52
CA MET A 131 -11.92 -29.03 -32.11
C MET A 131 -11.27 -27.64 -32.18
N LEU A 132 -11.49 -26.90 -33.28
CA LEU A 132 -11.03 -25.53 -33.45
C LEU A 132 -11.59 -24.63 -32.35
N ARG A 133 -12.89 -24.69 -32.12
CA ARG A 133 -13.55 -23.94 -31.08
C ARG A 133 -12.92 -24.18 -29.72
N ARG A 134 -12.69 -25.43 -29.35
CA ARG A 134 -12.07 -25.79 -28.05
C ARG A 134 -10.64 -25.30 -27.93
N ALA A 135 -9.82 -25.47 -29.00
CA ALA A 135 -8.44 -25.00 -29.01
C ALA A 135 -8.36 -23.48 -28.83
N LEU A 136 -9.18 -22.69 -29.52
CA LEU A 136 -9.26 -21.24 -29.36
C LEU A 136 -9.65 -20.85 -27.95
N LEU A 137 -10.72 -21.43 -27.41
CA LEU A 137 -11.19 -21.14 -26.07
C LEU A 137 -10.12 -21.44 -24.99
N TYR A 138 -9.50 -22.62 -25.07
CA TYR A 138 -8.45 -22.99 -24.13
C TYR A 138 -7.21 -22.11 -24.27
N ALA A 139 -6.82 -21.74 -25.49
CA ALA A 139 -5.68 -20.86 -25.72
C ALA A 139 -5.93 -19.46 -25.09
N ILE A 140 -7.11 -18.88 -25.28
CA ILE A 140 -7.50 -17.59 -24.75
C ILE A 140 -7.53 -17.62 -23.21
N GLU A 141 -8.22 -18.60 -22.62
CA GLU A 141 -8.34 -18.71 -21.16
C GLU A 141 -7.01 -19.01 -20.49
N ARG A 142 -6.20 -19.89 -21.08
CA ARG A 142 -4.87 -20.20 -20.56
C ARG A 142 -3.97 -18.99 -20.57
N LYS A 143 -3.93 -18.24 -21.68
CA LYS A 143 -3.12 -17.01 -21.77
C LYS A 143 -3.58 -15.95 -20.77
N ARG A 144 -4.88 -15.79 -20.60
CA ARG A 144 -5.46 -14.87 -19.62
C ARG A 144 -5.04 -15.24 -18.20
N ALA A 145 -5.10 -16.53 -17.85
CA ALA A 145 -4.67 -17.01 -16.54
C ALA A 145 -3.17 -16.78 -16.31
N GLU A 146 -2.33 -17.01 -17.32
CA GLU A 146 -0.88 -16.74 -17.26
C GLU A 146 -0.59 -15.25 -17.00
N LEU A 147 -1.28 -14.35 -17.70
CA LEU A 147 -1.11 -12.90 -17.52
C LEU A 147 -1.55 -12.43 -16.14
N ILE A 148 -2.69 -12.92 -15.65
CA ILE A 148 -3.17 -12.59 -14.28
C ILE A 148 -2.18 -13.11 -13.23
N ALA A 149 -1.68 -14.33 -13.39
CA ALA A 149 -0.71 -14.92 -12.47
C ALA A 149 0.62 -14.12 -12.44
N ALA A 150 1.10 -13.68 -13.61
CA ALA A 150 2.30 -12.86 -13.72
C ALA A 150 2.14 -11.47 -13.06
N ASP A 151 0.99 -10.82 -13.27
CA ASP A 151 0.69 -9.53 -12.66
C ASP A 151 0.56 -9.63 -11.13
N LEU A 152 -0.15 -10.65 -10.65
CA LEU A 152 -0.26 -10.93 -9.21
C LEU A 152 1.11 -11.17 -8.58
N HIS A 153 1.96 -11.97 -9.22
CA HIS A 153 3.31 -12.25 -8.73
C HIS A 153 4.17 -10.98 -8.68
N ALA A 154 4.13 -10.15 -9.73
CA ALA A 154 4.85 -8.88 -9.76
C ALA A 154 4.35 -7.91 -8.67
N SER A 155 3.04 -7.86 -8.44
CA SER A 155 2.44 -7.06 -7.36
C SER A 155 2.90 -7.55 -5.98
N GLN A 156 2.89 -8.86 -5.74
CA GLN A 156 3.36 -9.44 -4.47
C GLN A 156 4.85 -9.18 -4.21
N LEU A 157 5.70 -9.24 -5.24
CA LEU A 157 7.12 -8.91 -5.11
C LEU A 157 7.33 -7.45 -4.71
N ARG A 158 6.63 -6.51 -5.38
CA ARG A 158 6.70 -5.08 -5.04
C ARG A 158 6.23 -4.80 -3.63
N ALA A 159 5.10 -5.39 -3.22
CA ALA A 159 4.59 -5.25 -1.86
C ALA A 159 5.60 -5.79 -0.82
N ARG A 160 6.26 -6.90 -1.11
CA ARG A 160 7.28 -7.48 -0.22
C ARG A 160 8.55 -6.61 -0.11
N GLU A 161 9.01 -6.04 -1.24
CA GLU A 161 10.15 -5.12 -1.24
C GLU A 161 9.83 -3.85 -0.44
N ASN A 162 8.66 -3.26 -0.66
CA ASN A 162 8.19 -2.09 0.11
C ASN A 162 8.14 -2.40 1.61
N ALA A 163 7.54 -3.53 2.00
CA ALA A 163 7.47 -3.94 3.40
C ALA A 163 8.85 -4.13 4.07
N LEU A 164 9.86 -4.56 3.32
CA LEU A 164 11.24 -4.67 3.83
C LEU A 164 11.87 -3.30 4.06
N LEU A 165 11.66 -2.35 3.15
CA LEU A 165 12.15 -0.97 3.29
C LEU A 165 11.47 -0.29 4.48
N GLU A 166 10.16 -0.40 4.59
CA GLU A 166 9.37 0.19 5.67
C GLU A 166 9.76 -0.35 7.05
N ARG A 167 10.03 -1.67 7.17
CA ARG A 167 10.52 -2.27 8.44
C ARG A 167 11.81 -1.65 8.94
N GLY A 168 12.72 -1.27 8.05
CA GLY A 168 13.97 -0.58 8.41
C GLY A 168 13.73 0.84 8.95
N LEU A 169 12.56 1.41 8.67
CA LEU A 169 12.16 2.75 9.09
C LEU A 169 11.22 2.76 10.30
N LEU A 170 10.72 1.60 10.76
CA LEU A 170 9.88 1.54 11.96
C LEU A 170 10.63 2.04 13.18
N PRO A 171 9.97 2.82 14.05
CA PRO A 171 10.60 3.34 15.26
C PRO A 171 10.93 2.21 16.23
N SER A 172 12.16 2.22 16.72
CA SER A 172 12.62 1.35 17.82
C SER A 172 13.26 2.22 18.89
N PRO A 173 12.73 2.22 20.13
CA PRO A 173 13.31 2.97 21.22
C PRO A 173 14.79 2.61 21.43
N LEU A 174 15.64 3.62 21.54
CA LEU A 174 17.05 3.47 21.85
C LEU A 174 17.29 3.83 23.33
N LEU A 175 17.29 2.80 24.17
CA LEU A 175 17.48 2.94 25.61
C LEU A 175 18.81 2.32 26.04
N LEU A 176 19.39 2.85 27.08
CA LEU A 176 20.54 2.27 27.77
C LEU A 176 20.09 1.08 28.62
N ASP A 177 21.05 0.27 29.07
CA ASP A 177 20.78 -0.75 30.07
C ASP A 177 20.27 -0.09 31.36
N GLU A 178 19.22 -0.66 31.95
CA GLU A 178 18.53 -0.11 33.14
C GLU A 178 18.11 1.35 32.99
N PRO A 179 17.18 1.64 32.08
CA PRO A 179 16.83 3.02 31.72
C PRO A 179 16.14 3.79 32.86
N GLY A 180 15.61 3.13 33.90
CA GLY A 180 14.80 3.74 34.95
C GLY A 180 13.41 4.22 34.49
N ILE A 181 13.09 3.88 33.26
CA ILE A 181 11.84 4.27 32.58
C ILE A 181 11.34 3.05 31.80
N ASP A 182 10.03 2.79 31.89
CA ASP A 182 9.32 1.80 31.08
C ASP A 182 8.64 2.48 29.89
N ILE A 183 8.79 1.90 28.71
CA ILE A 183 8.24 2.43 27.46
C ILE A 183 7.29 1.41 26.85
N VAL A 184 6.07 1.84 26.59
CA VAL A 184 5.07 1.07 25.83
C VAL A 184 4.66 1.90 24.62
N ALA A 185 4.88 1.36 23.43
CA ALA A 185 4.47 2.02 22.19
C ALA A 185 3.52 1.14 21.39
N ARG A 186 2.56 1.77 20.73
CA ARG A 186 1.71 1.16 19.71
C ARG A 186 1.69 2.05 18.49
N TYR A 187 1.76 1.39 17.33
CA TYR A 187 1.76 2.05 16.04
C TYR A 187 0.87 1.25 15.09
N ARG A 188 -0.16 1.87 14.59
CA ARG A 188 -1.15 1.23 13.71
C ARG A 188 -1.47 2.13 12.53
N PRO A 189 -0.98 1.80 11.33
CA PRO A 189 -1.41 2.46 10.12
C PRO A 189 -2.90 2.23 9.85
N SER A 190 -3.58 3.22 9.31
CA SER A 190 -4.98 3.15 8.88
C SER A 190 -5.18 2.21 7.68
N ARG A 191 -4.13 1.97 6.88
CA ARG A 191 -4.13 1.09 5.72
C ARG A 191 -3.53 -0.27 6.07
N GLU A 192 -4.25 -1.35 5.75
CA GLU A 192 -3.82 -2.73 6.05
C GLU A 192 -2.52 -3.14 5.32
N ASP A 193 -2.22 -2.53 4.18
CA ASP A 193 -1.06 -2.82 3.35
C ASP A 193 0.16 -1.93 3.63
N ALA A 194 0.04 -0.92 4.50
CA ALA A 194 1.11 -0.02 4.91
C ALA A 194 1.72 -0.41 6.26
N LEU A 195 3.03 -0.27 6.41
CA LEU A 195 3.73 -0.38 7.71
C LEU A 195 4.13 0.98 8.28
N LEU A 196 4.19 2.01 7.44
CA LEU A 196 4.47 3.39 7.80
C LEU A 196 3.32 4.30 7.37
N CYS A 197 3.14 5.36 8.11
CA CYS A 197 2.12 6.39 7.90
C CYS A 197 2.65 7.79 8.26
N GLY A 198 1.81 8.82 8.16
CA GLY A 198 2.14 10.19 8.54
C GLY A 198 2.53 10.34 10.01
N ASP A 199 1.92 9.54 10.87
CA ASP A 199 2.25 9.43 12.28
C ASP A 199 3.67 8.92 12.51
N PHE A 200 4.38 9.52 13.44
CA PHE A 200 5.73 9.07 13.81
C PHE A 200 6.03 9.30 15.27
N TYR A 201 6.89 8.48 15.84
CA TYR A 201 7.43 8.68 17.17
C TYR A 201 8.87 8.21 17.25
N ASP A 202 9.60 8.66 18.24
CA ASP A 202 10.88 8.11 18.63
C ASP A 202 11.15 8.28 20.13
N VAL A 203 11.98 7.40 20.67
CA VAL A 203 12.46 7.46 22.04
C VAL A 203 13.94 7.20 22.06
N VAL A 204 14.70 8.14 22.58
CA VAL A 204 16.17 8.08 22.64
C VAL A 204 16.64 8.43 24.04
N GLN A 205 17.46 7.58 24.63
CA GLN A 205 18.17 7.91 25.86
C GLN A 205 19.60 8.31 25.55
N THR A 206 19.99 9.50 26.01
CA THR A 206 21.35 10.03 25.86
C THR A 206 22.29 9.54 26.96
N PRO A 207 23.64 9.64 26.81
CA PRO A 207 24.60 9.15 27.81
C PRO A 207 24.45 9.76 29.19
N ASP A 208 23.93 10.97 29.31
CA ASP A 208 23.58 11.67 30.57
C ASP A 208 22.28 11.13 31.19
N ARG A 209 21.71 10.06 30.62
CA ARG A 209 20.50 9.35 31.04
C ARG A 209 19.19 10.14 30.88
N VAL A 210 19.22 11.28 30.18
CA VAL A 210 17.98 11.98 29.79
C VAL A 210 17.26 11.16 28.74
N VAL A 211 15.95 10.97 28.89
CA VAL A 211 15.11 10.30 27.88
C VAL A 211 14.37 11.36 27.09
N HIS A 212 14.62 11.37 25.80
CA HIS A 212 13.99 12.24 24.82
C HIS A 212 12.91 11.46 24.08
N VAL A 213 11.69 11.98 24.07
CA VAL A 213 10.53 11.40 23.38
C VAL A 213 10.04 12.39 22.36
N LEU A 214 9.75 11.92 21.17
CA LEU A 214 9.07 12.66 20.11
C LEU A 214 7.86 11.88 19.65
N ILE A 215 6.75 12.57 19.45
CA ILE A 215 5.60 12.08 18.70
C ILE A 215 5.13 13.19 17.77
N GLY A 216 4.62 12.84 16.61
CA GLY A 216 4.11 13.81 15.66
C GLY A 216 3.25 13.13 14.60
N ASP A 217 2.57 13.96 13.85
CA ASP A 217 1.72 13.59 12.74
C ASP A 217 1.93 14.56 11.57
N VAL A 218 2.10 14.03 10.36
CA VAL A 218 2.22 14.78 9.11
C VAL A 218 0.84 14.86 8.47
N ALA A 219 0.34 16.08 8.29
CA ALA A 219 -0.99 16.32 7.73
C ALA A 219 -1.16 15.70 6.32
N GLY A 220 -2.12 14.78 6.19
CA GLY A 220 -2.38 14.01 4.99
C GLY A 220 -2.13 12.51 5.20
N HIS A 221 -2.26 11.74 4.13
CA HIS A 221 -2.09 10.29 4.18
C HIS A 221 -1.46 9.77 2.89
N GLY A 222 -0.47 8.93 3.01
CA GLY A 222 0.15 8.29 1.87
C GLY A 222 1.67 8.11 2.01
N PRO A 223 2.33 7.65 0.95
CA PRO A 223 3.77 7.39 0.98
C PRO A 223 4.63 8.64 1.18
N ASP A 224 4.21 9.79 0.69
CA ASP A 224 4.95 11.05 0.81
C ASP A 224 4.92 11.56 2.26
N GLU A 225 3.77 11.50 2.92
CA GLU A 225 3.59 11.85 4.33
C GLU A 225 4.35 10.88 5.24
N ALA A 226 4.30 9.59 4.95
CA ALA A 226 5.06 8.56 5.66
C ALA A 226 6.58 8.77 5.53
N ALA A 227 7.07 9.11 4.33
CA ALA A 227 8.47 9.43 4.10
C ALA A 227 8.91 10.67 4.90
N LEU A 228 8.06 11.70 4.93
CA LEU A 228 8.32 12.93 5.68
C LEU A 228 8.31 12.69 7.21
N GLY A 229 7.38 11.89 7.72
CA GLY A 229 7.36 11.46 9.12
C GLY A 229 8.63 10.70 9.51
N ALA A 230 9.09 9.78 8.66
CA ALA A 230 10.34 9.07 8.83
C ALA A 230 11.57 10.02 8.82
N ALA A 231 11.59 11.01 7.92
CA ALA A 231 12.66 12.01 7.83
C ALA A 231 12.74 12.86 9.11
N LEU A 232 11.58 13.33 9.61
CA LEU A 232 11.50 14.10 10.85
C LEU A 232 11.95 13.28 12.07
N ARG A 233 11.56 12.01 12.15
CA ARG A 233 11.98 11.08 13.19
C ARG A 233 13.50 10.85 13.18
N ILE A 234 14.09 10.61 12.01
CA ILE A 234 15.54 10.40 11.86
C ILE A 234 16.30 11.68 12.20
N ALA A 235 15.79 12.84 11.75
CA ALA A 235 16.36 14.14 12.09
C ALA A 235 16.32 14.40 13.60
N PHE A 236 15.21 14.12 14.28
CA PHE A 236 15.12 14.18 15.73
C PHE A 236 16.23 13.38 16.41
N ARG A 237 16.39 12.10 16.04
CA ARG A 237 17.40 11.21 16.61
C ARG A 237 18.83 11.75 16.42
N ALA A 238 19.14 12.19 15.20
CA ALA A 238 20.45 12.76 14.89
C ALA A 238 20.72 14.06 15.64
N LEU A 239 19.75 14.96 15.73
CA LEU A 239 19.85 16.23 16.45
C LEU A 239 20.00 16.00 17.96
N THR A 240 19.24 15.07 18.53
CA THR A 240 19.32 14.70 19.95
C THR A 240 20.73 14.19 20.29
N PHE A 241 21.32 13.30 19.50
CA PHE A 241 22.70 12.86 19.69
C PHE A 241 23.74 13.96 19.48
N ALA A 242 23.42 14.99 18.68
CA ALA A 242 24.26 16.17 18.53
C ALA A 242 24.09 17.20 19.65
N GLY A 243 23.25 16.92 20.67
CA GLY A 243 22.96 17.80 21.80
C GLY A 243 21.95 18.91 21.50
N VAL A 244 21.21 18.80 20.40
CA VAL A 244 20.11 19.73 20.04
C VAL A 244 18.79 19.15 20.50
N HIS A 245 18.16 19.75 21.48
CA HIS A 245 16.91 19.29 22.07
C HIS A 245 16.08 20.46 22.61
N GLY A 246 14.92 20.20 23.20
CA GLY A 246 14.02 21.23 23.80
C GLY A 246 13.56 22.23 22.73
N VAL A 247 13.63 23.51 23.12
CA VAL A 247 13.17 24.62 22.25
C VAL A 247 14.03 24.79 20.99
N GLU A 248 15.30 24.38 21.03
CA GLU A 248 16.22 24.48 19.89
C GLU A 248 15.93 23.43 18.81
N LEU A 249 15.26 22.34 19.17
CA LEU A 249 14.88 21.26 18.28
C LEU A 249 13.85 21.70 17.23
N MET A 250 12.81 22.44 17.65
CA MET A 250 11.67 22.77 16.79
C MET A 250 12.06 23.58 15.55
N PRO A 251 12.90 24.65 15.62
CA PRO A 251 13.36 25.35 14.41
C PRO A 251 14.19 24.49 13.47
N LYS A 252 14.87 23.44 13.98
CA LYS A 252 15.63 22.52 13.14
C LYS A 252 14.71 21.54 12.41
N LEU A 253 13.72 20.99 13.12
CA LEU A 253 12.71 20.12 12.49
C LEU A 253 11.86 20.92 11.49
N GLU A 254 11.50 22.16 11.77
CA GLU A 254 10.83 23.07 10.84
C GLU A 254 11.61 23.19 9.52
N ARG A 255 12.94 23.37 9.60
CA ARG A 255 13.81 23.47 8.41
C ARG A 255 13.89 22.15 7.65
N VAL A 256 13.94 21.02 8.34
CA VAL A 256 13.90 19.69 7.70
C VAL A 256 12.57 19.51 6.97
N LEU A 257 11.45 19.76 7.63
CA LEU A 257 10.13 19.70 7.00
C LEU A 257 10.06 20.56 5.73
N GLN A 258 10.51 21.81 5.80
CA GLN A 258 10.48 22.73 4.66
C GLN A 258 11.36 22.29 3.50
N SER A 259 12.47 21.59 3.76
CA SER A 259 13.37 21.08 2.71
C SER A 259 12.88 19.79 2.05
N GLU A 260 12.14 18.96 2.80
CA GLU A 260 11.73 17.62 2.34
C GLU A 260 10.29 17.59 1.79
N ARG A 261 9.41 18.52 2.21
CA ARG A 261 8.01 18.54 1.76
C ARG A 261 7.89 18.81 0.25
N THR A 262 6.99 18.08 -0.40
CA THR A 262 6.70 18.22 -1.84
C THR A 262 5.79 19.41 -2.18
N GLY A 263 5.14 20.02 -1.17
CA GLY A 263 4.21 21.14 -1.34
C GLY A 263 4.12 22.07 -0.14
N ASN A 264 3.83 23.35 -0.38
CA ASN A 264 3.78 24.36 0.68
C ASN A 264 2.60 24.21 1.67
N GLY A 265 1.64 23.33 1.39
CA GLY A 265 0.49 23.05 2.26
C GLY A 265 0.72 21.93 3.27
N ILE A 266 1.84 21.20 3.17
CA ILE A 266 2.16 20.11 4.09
C ILE A 266 2.76 20.69 5.36
N PHE A 267 2.21 20.29 6.51
CA PHE A 267 2.64 20.66 7.85
C PHE A 267 2.71 19.42 8.75
N ALA A 268 3.35 19.53 9.90
CA ALA A 268 3.39 18.45 10.88
C ALA A 268 3.13 18.97 12.28
N THR A 269 2.35 18.23 13.04
CA THR A 269 2.19 18.45 14.48
C THR A 269 3.25 17.67 15.24
N VAL A 270 3.81 18.24 16.30
CA VAL A 270 4.89 17.62 17.07
C VAL A 270 4.76 17.92 18.56
N LEU A 271 4.96 16.89 19.40
CA LEU A 271 5.18 17.01 20.83
C LEU A 271 6.51 16.34 21.20
N SER A 272 7.41 17.09 21.82
CA SER A 272 8.70 16.59 22.31
C SER A 272 8.75 16.68 23.83
N LEU A 273 9.22 15.61 24.47
CA LEU A 273 9.49 15.57 25.91
C LEU A 273 10.96 15.27 26.19
N GLU A 274 11.49 15.90 27.25
CA GLU A 274 12.77 15.56 27.87
C GLU A 274 12.49 15.13 29.33
N ILE A 275 12.82 13.90 29.66
CA ILE A 275 12.59 13.32 30.98
C ILE A 275 13.94 13.18 31.67
N HIS A 276 14.16 13.96 32.74
CA HIS A 276 15.42 13.97 33.47
C HIS A 276 15.60 12.70 34.30
N PRO A 277 16.84 12.22 34.48
CA PRO A 277 17.13 10.94 35.14
C PRO A 277 16.75 10.94 36.65
N ASP A 278 16.77 12.07 37.30
CA ASP A 278 16.27 12.23 38.68
C ASP A 278 14.73 12.13 38.76
N GLY A 279 14.08 12.15 37.61
CA GLY A 279 12.65 12.00 37.43
C GLY A 279 11.80 13.11 37.99
N SER A 280 12.43 14.18 38.48
CA SER A 280 11.72 15.30 39.09
C SER A 280 11.11 16.23 38.05
N GLY A 281 11.67 16.29 36.87
CA GLY A 281 11.27 17.19 35.79
C GLY A 281 11.06 16.53 34.43
N VAL A 282 10.01 16.96 33.77
CA VAL A 282 9.77 16.70 32.35
C VAL A 282 9.62 18.04 31.65
N THR A 283 10.46 18.28 30.67
CA THR A 283 10.32 19.45 29.82
C THR A 283 9.52 19.07 28.57
N ALA A 284 8.46 19.81 28.28
CA ALA A 284 7.62 19.62 27.08
C ALA A 284 7.73 20.83 26.15
N VAL A 285 7.81 20.55 24.84
CA VAL A 285 7.71 21.55 23.75
C VAL A 285 6.73 21.04 22.74
N ARG A 286 5.69 21.82 22.42
CA ARG A 286 4.57 21.43 21.58
C ARG A 286 4.43 22.37 20.36
N ALA A 287 4.30 21.78 19.18
CA ALA A 287 4.08 22.43 17.90
C ALA A 287 2.77 21.92 17.28
N GLY A 288 1.64 22.52 17.62
CA GLY A 288 0.32 22.19 17.07
C GLY A 288 -0.23 20.80 17.41
N HIS A 289 0.51 19.96 18.13
CA HIS A 289 0.12 18.58 18.45
C HIS A 289 -0.96 18.55 19.55
N PRO A 290 -1.81 17.50 19.63
CA PRO A 290 -2.71 17.28 20.75
C PRO A 290 -2.00 17.26 22.12
N GLY A 291 -2.78 17.32 23.19
CA GLY A 291 -2.30 17.08 24.54
C GLY A 291 -1.92 15.61 24.77
N MET A 292 -1.66 15.26 26.02
CA MET A 292 -1.30 13.92 26.46
C MET A 292 -2.10 13.52 27.70
N LEU A 293 -2.14 12.21 28.00
CA LEU A 293 -2.74 11.71 29.24
C LEU A 293 -1.67 11.53 30.31
N LEU A 294 -1.92 12.04 31.52
CA LEU A 294 -1.17 11.72 32.72
C LEU A 294 -1.95 10.68 33.53
N GLN A 295 -1.41 9.47 33.63
CA GLN A 295 -1.93 8.40 34.46
C GLN A 295 -1.24 8.42 35.83
N HIS A 296 -2.02 8.52 36.90
CA HIS A 296 -1.51 8.55 38.28
C HIS A 296 -2.42 7.73 39.21
N GLY A 297 -1.90 6.69 39.83
CA GLY A 297 -2.68 5.83 40.73
C GLY A 297 -3.95 5.28 40.05
N GLU A 298 -5.13 5.72 40.49
CA GLU A 298 -6.42 5.35 39.93
C GLU A 298 -7.03 6.44 39.00
N GLY A 299 -6.30 7.52 38.75
CA GLY A 299 -6.75 8.68 37.97
C GLY A 299 -6.06 8.83 36.65
N VAL A 300 -6.74 9.50 35.71
CA VAL A 300 -6.16 9.95 34.44
C VAL A 300 -6.62 11.39 34.21
N GLU A 301 -5.69 12.22 33.82
CA GLU A 301 -5.90 13.63 33.52
C GLU A 301 -5.42 13.94 32.09
N TRP A 302 -6.13 14.84 31.41
CA TRP A 302 -5.67 15.43 30.16
C TRP A 302 -4.72 16.59 30.46
N VAL A 303 -3.53 16.57 29.91
CA VAL A 303 -2.53 17.61 30.07
C VAL A 303 -2.19 18.17 28.71
N GLU A 304 -2.42 19.46 28.55
CA GLU A 304 -2.10 20.17 27.31
C GLU A 304 -1.09 21.30 27.60
N PRO A 305 0.21 21.06 27.35
CA PRO A 305 1.22 22.10 27.51
C PRO A 305 0.97 23.27 26.56
N PRO A 306 1.25 24.51 26.95
CA PRO A 306 1.27 25.63 26.00
C PRO A 306 2.12 25.27 24.77
N GLY A 307 1.65 25.60 23.56
CA GLY A 307 2.32 25.26 22.33
C GLY A 307 2.46 26.43 21.39
N GLY A 308 3.26 26.24 20.35
CA GLY A 308 3.34 27.08 19.14
C GLY A 308 2.60 26.47 17.98
N PRO A 309 2.64 27.10 16.80
CA PRO A 309 2.03 26.58 15.57
C PRO A 309 2.67 25.26 15.16
N ALA A 310 1.92 24.44 14.40
CA ALA A 310 2.46 23.25 13.77
C ALA A 310 3.64 23.61 12.85
N LEU A 311 4.60 22.70 12.72
CA LEU A 311 5.73 22.85 11.81
C LEU A 311 5.21 23.00 10.37
N GLY A 312 5.75 23.93 9.60
CA GLY A 312 5.34 24.21 8.23
C GLY A 312 4.26 25.26 8.06
N LEU A 313 3.57 25.68 9.14
CA LEU A 313 2.56 26.75 9.10
C LEU A 313 3.14 28.15 9.36
N GLY A 314 4.44 28.22 9.60
CA GLY A 314 5.13 29.45 9.97
C GLY A 314 5.01 29.75 11.47
N GLY A 315 6.11 30.16 12.03
CA GLY A 315 6.26 30.48 13.45
C GLY A 315 7.73 30.34 13.84
N ASP A 316 8.11 31.06 14.87
CA ASP A 316 9.48 31.08 15.38
C ASP A 316 9.56 30.83 16.89
N HIS A 317 8.40 30.60 17.52
CA HIS A 317 8.32 30.47 18.95
C HIS A 317 7.48 29.27 19.39
N TRP A 318 8.13 28.33 20.08
CA TRP A 318 7.52 27.18 20.76
C TRP A 318 7.90 27.25 22.25
N PRO A 319 6.95 27.54 23.14
CA PRO A 319 7.26 27.72 24.56
C PRO A 319 7.65 26.39 25.21
N ARG A 320 8.65 26.46 26.09
CA ARG A 320 9.02 25.39 27.01
C ARG A 320 8.03 25.34 28.17
N HIS A 321 7.56 24.14 28.49
CA HIS A 321 6.72 23.91 29.64
C HIS A 321 7.30 22.81 30.53
N GLU A 322 7.30 23.03 31.84
CA GLU A 322 7.83 22.07 32.81
C GLU A 322 6.69 21.36 33.54
N LEU A 323 6.79 20.06 33.58
CA LEU A 323 5.88 19.15 34.26
C LEU A 323 6.63 18.32 35.28
N ARG A 324 5.91 17.74 36.22
CA ARG A 324 6.47 16.76 37.15
C ARG A 324 5.94 15.39 36.83
N LEU A 325 6.83 14.41 36.79
CA LEU A 325 6.49 12.99 36.62
C LEU A 325 6.95 12.21 37.86
N PRO A 326 6.13 12.10 38.90
CA PRO A 326 6.47 11.30 40.06
C PRO A 326 6.61 9.82 39.68
N ALA A 327 7.30 9.06 40.54
CA ALA A 327 7.41 7.60 40.34
C ALA A 327 6.04 6.93 40.22
N ARG A 328 5.93 5.93 39.37
CA ARG A 328 4.70 5.21 39.07
C ARG A 328 3.60 6.05 38.39
N HIS A 329 3.96 7.21 37.87
CA HIS A 329 3.10 7.98 36.96
C HIS A 329 3.54 7.74 35.55
N GLY A 330 2.57 7.62 34.63
CA GLY A 330 2.80 7.44 33.21
C GLY A 330 2.30 8.63 32.40
N LEU A 331 3.11 9.14 31.49
CA LEU A 331 2.68 10.05 30.44
C LEU A 331 2.40 9.26 29.18
N LEU A 332 1.23 9.43 28.60
CA LEU A 332 0.84 8.80 27.35
C LEU A 332 0.64 9.89 26.30
N LEU A 333 1.58 9.93 25.36
CA LEU A 333 1.53 10.75 24.16
C LEU A 333 0.76 9.99 23.09
N LEU A 334 0.01 10.70 22.26
CA LEU A 334 -0.87 10.09 21.28
C LEU A 334 -1.13 11.03 20.10
N THR A 335 -1.36 10.48 18.92
CA THR A 335 -1.84 11.21 17.74
C THR A 335 -3.37 11.28 17.73
N ASP A 336 -3.93 12.18 16.95
CA ASP A 336 -5.37 12.46 16.92
C ASP A 336 -6.22 11.31 16.35
N GLY A 337 -5.62 10.43 15.53
CA GLY A 337 -6.28 9.20 15.04
C GLY A 337 -6.89 8.35 16.16
N LEU A 338 -6.35 8.41 17.39
CA LEU A 338 -6.89 7.68 18.53
C LEU A 338 -8.27 8.20 19.00
N PHE A 339 -8.61 9.46 18.75
CA PHE A 339 -9.87 10.07 19.22
C PHE A 339 -10.70 10.74 18.12
N GLU A 340 -10.18 10.85 16.91
CA GLU A 340 -10.93 11.39 15.78
C GLU A 340 -11.95 10.42 15.19
N GLY A 341 -11.87 9.13 15.50
CA GLY A 341 -12.85 8.12 15.12
C GLY A 341 -14.26 8.42 15.62
N TYR A 342 -15.25 7.80 14.99
CA TYR A 342 -16.67 7.93 15.41
C TYR A 342 -16.92 7.19 16.72
N SER A 343 -17.84 7.72 17.55
CA SER A 343 -18.28 7.13 18.80
C SER A 343 -19.64 6.46 18.62
N GLY A 344 -19.66 5.17 18.23
CA GLY A 344 -20.88 4.38 18.04
C GLY A 344 -21.62 4.70 16.74
N GLU A 345 -22.95 4.47 16.69
CA GLU A 345 -23.76 4.57 15.46
C GLU A 345 -24.06 6.00 14.99
N GLY A 346 -23.83 7.02 15.82
CA GLY A 346 -24.07 8.42 15.50
C GLY A 346 -22.95 9.08 14.69
N ASN A 347 -23.10 10.38 14.37
CA ASN A 347 -22.07 11.22 13.71
C ASN A 347 -21.14 11.90 14.73
N ARG A 348 -21.19 11.51 16.00
CA ARG A 348 -20.35 12.10 17.04
C ARG A 348 -18.98 11.44 17.01
N ARG A 349 -17.93 12.24 16.95
CA ARG A 349 -16.56 11.77 17.16
C ARG A 349 -16.30 11.47 18.63
N LEU A 350 -15.34 10.60 18.92
CA LEU A 350 -14.94 10.28 20.30
C LEU A 350 -14.46 11.54 21.01
N GLY A 351 -13.52 12.27 20.38
CA GLY A 351 -12.93 13.48 20.90
C GLY A 351 -12.08 13.25 22.16
N GLU A 352 -11.40 14.30 22.60
CA GLU A 352 -10.57 14.25 23.81
C GLU A 352 -11.35 13.87 25.07
N ASP A 353 -12.56 14.39 25.25
CA ASP A 353 -13.42 14.06 26.38
C ASP A 353 -13.83 12.58 26.40
N GLY A 354 -14.14 12.02 25.24
CA GLY A 354 -14.49 10.61 25.10
C GLY A 354 -13.29 9.70 25.37
N LEU A 355 -12.12 10.05 24.82
CA LEU A 355 -10.87 9.34 25.10
C LEU A 355 -10.50 9.42 26.58
N LEU A 356 -10.61 10.59 27.22
CA LEU A 356 -10.36 10.76 28.65
C LEU A 356 -11.33 9.92 29.50
N ALA A 357 -12.60 9.84 29.13
CA ALA A 357 -13.58 8.99 29.82
C ALA A 357 -13.20 7.49 29.67
N LEU A 358 -12.80 7.06 28.48
CA LEU A 358 -12.30 5.71 28.22
C LEU A 358 -11.05 5.41 29.07
N ALA A 359 -10.09 6.35 29.11
CA ALA A 359 -8.86 6.21 29.88
C ALA A 359 -9.13 6.08 31.38
N ARG A 360 -10.05 6.88 31.93
CA ARG A 360 -10.46 6.80 33.35
C ARG A 360 -11.08 5.46 33.71
N LYS A 361 -11.84 4.84 32.80
CA LYS A 361 -12.40 3.50 32.99
C LYS A 361 -11.32 2.44 33.18
N HIS A 362 -10.16 2.61 32.54
CA HIS A 362 -9.05 1.67 32.51
C HIS A 362 -7.83 2.12 33.32
N ALA A 363 -7.94 3.19 34.12
CA ALA A 363 -6.85 3.84 34.86
C ALA A 363 -6.01 2.89 35.75
N ARG A 364 -6.61 1.80 36.24
CA ARG A 364 -5.97 0.81 37.13
C ARG A 364 -5.15 -0.25 36.42
N LEU A 365 -5.23 -0.30 35.09
CA LEU A 365 -4.49 -1.31 34.32
C LEU A 365 -2.99 -0.98 34.30
N PRO A 366 -2.12 -2.02 34.29
CA PRO A 366 -0.69 -1.84 34.04
C PRO A 366 -0.45 -1.20 32.67
N GLY A 367 0.69 -0.52 32.51
CA GLY A 367 1.04 0.26 31.32
C GLY A 367 0.70 -0.40 29.97
N PRO A 368 1.17 -1.62 29.67
CA PRO A 368 0.85 -2.29 28.40
C PRO A 368 -0.65 -2.53 28.21
N ALA A 369 -1.33 -3.07 29.24
CA ALA A 369 -2.75 -3.35 29.19
C ALA A 369 -3.60 -2.06 29.14
N PHE A 370 -3.12 -0.97 29.74
CA PHE A 370 -3.78 0.33 29.65
C PHE A 370 -3.74 0.88 28.23
N VAL A 371 -2.58 0.84 27.57
CA VAL A 371 -2.43 1.29 26.18
C VAL A 371 -3.31 0.45 25.26
N ASP A 372 -3.25 -0.89 25.38
CA ASP A 372 -4.07 -1.80 24.58
C ASP A 372 -5.57 -1.53 24.76
N ALA A 373 -6.03 -1.34 26.01
CA ALA A 373 -7.44 -1.04 26.28
C ALA A 373 -7.92 0.29 25.68
N LEU A 374 -7.04 1.29 25.54
CA LEU A 374 -7.37 2.54 24.86
C LEU A 374 -7.48 2.37 23.35
N VAL A 375 -6.50 1.72 22.75
CA VAL A 375 -6.47 1.49 21.29
C VAL A 375 -7.65 0.60 20.87
N ASP A 376 -7.80 -0.55 21.50
CA ASP A 376 -8.88 -1.51 21.20
C ASP A 376 -10.26 -0.89 21.49
N GLY A 377 -10.38 -0.13 22.57
CA GLY A 377 -11.64 0.55 22.93
C GLY A 377 -12.02 1.65 21.93
N ALA A 378 -11.07 2.42 21.42
CA ALA A 378 -11.31 3.42 20.38
C ALA A 378 -11.72 2.73 19.05
N GLU A 379 -11.03 1.65 18.67
CA GLU A 379 -11.39 0.85 17.48
C GLU A 379 -12.80 0.25 17.60
N GLU A 380 -13.16 -0.33 18.76
CA GLU A 380 -14.48 -0.88 18.99
C GLU A 380 -15.59 0.16 18.86
N LEU A 381 -15.36 1.36 19.40
CA LEU A 381 -16.31 2.48 19.29
C LEU A 381 -16.46 2.96 17.83
N ALA A 382 -15.41 2.94 17.05
CA ALA A 382 -15.43 3.36 15.64
C ALA A 382 -15.96 2.28 14.68
N ARG A 383 -15.91 0.99 15.06
CA ARG A 383 -16.29 -0.16 14.22
C ARG A 383 -17.66 -0.05 13.52
N PRO A 384 -18.75 0.46 14.15
CA PRO A 384 -20.05 0.60 13.48
C PRO A 384 -20.01 1.53 12.25
N ARG A 385 -18.95 2.33 12.10
CA ARG A 385 -18.76 3.30 11.03
C ARG A 385 -17.56 3.00 10.13
N GLY A 386 -17.09 1.76 10.13
CA GLY A 386 -15.98 1.31 9.29
C GLY A 386 -14.61 1.30 9.97
N GLY A 387 -14.54 1.55 11.28
CA GLY A 387 -13.31 1.56 12.05
C GLY A 387 -12.69 2.96 12.17
N LEU A 388 -11.46 2.99 12.62
CA LEU A 388 -10.65 4.22 12.67
C LEU A 388 -10.19 4.58 11.25
N SER A 389 -10.33 5.84 10.89
CA SER A 389 -10.05 6.35 9.54
C SER A 389 -8.67 6.97 9.41
N ASP A 390 -7.94 7.08 10.52
CA ASP A 390 -6.63 7.69 10.58
C ASP A 390 -5.61 6.79 11.27
N ASP A 391 -4.35 7.11 11.06
CA ASP A 391 -3.20 6.44 11.64
C ASP A 391 -3.16 6.64 13.16
N ILE A 392 -2.55 5.72 13.89
CA ILE A 392 -2.40 5.80 15.34
C ILE A 392 -0.96 5.58 15.75
N ALA A 393 -0.41 6.55 16.46
CA ALA A 393 0.79 6.37 17.26
C ALA A 393 0.50 6.69 18.72
N VAL A 394 0.93 5.81 19.62
CA VAL A 394 0.81 5.98 21.06
C VAL A 394 2.13 5.61 21.71
N VAL A 395 2.64 6.48 22.56
CA VAL A 395 3.85 6.23 23.34
C VAL A 395 3.56 6.55 24.81
N ARG A 396 3.61 5.53 25.67
CA ARG A 396 3.50 5.69 27.11
C ARG A 396 4.87 5.55 27.74
N VAL A 397 5.21 6.51 28.55
CA VAL A 397 6.46 6.56 29.32
C VAL A 397 6.11 6.56 30.79
N GLU A 398 6.62 5.60 31.54
CA GLU A 398 6.43 5.48 32.99
C GLU A 398 7.77 5.47 33.70
N ARG A 399 7.87 6.27 34.76
CA ARG A 399 9.04 6.21 35.62
C ARG A 399 8.97 4.99 36.52
N THR A 400 9.95 4.08 36.40
CA THR A 400 10.09 2.97 37.32
C THR A 400 10.69 3.45 38.66
N THR A 401 10.24 2.86 39.75
CA THR A 401 10.87 3.10 41.07
C THR A 401 12.22 2.36 41.10
N THR A 402 13.27 3.08 41.21
CA THR A 402 14.53 2.52 41.77
C THR A 402 14.43 2.45 43.27
#